data_b4ebc62f17519c0369ac004bf87d4821
#
_entry.id   b4ebc62f17519c0369ac004bf87d4821
#
_cell.length_a   1.000
_cell.length_b   1.000
_cell.length_c   1.000
_cell.angle_alpha   90.00
_cell.angle_beta   90.00
_cell.angle_gamma   90.00
#
_symmetry.space_group_name_H-M   'P 1'
#
loop_
_entity.id
_entity.type
_entity.pdbx_description
1 polymer ?
#
loop_
_entity_poly.entity_id
_entity_poly.type
_entity_poly.pdbx_seq_one_letter_code
_entity_poly.pdbx_strand_id
1 'polypeptide(L)'
;MALPYISRVILRNTSKIKQPFPASRHSLSIDSLIRARVQSMQYQHSVTSNLSEPYSSVLGRSMHGSEQNGTRNRANCWTYGIWSVMAFSLFGQTEEDTRDEAQKKEDEIILLLKKAKLSMKRGQLQVASGFLHQAIALAHKSHNTQAIIYTYSLMANLAYVQGQLDNAEKLFKAAMSFMLSGGTPQDDNAVVEMSLKLATIYAGQNKKELAEHGFQFCTESLKAKLEKKETSTEEQSEEQAEEAKKHRKETRLLLGLCLDSRARYMAVTQRPSQATRDYQSALKICQEEQGETHPQSIVLLSDLATILDQQGRYDEALPLVKKAVDLSRAAGHPDQHVLMGNMAGILLHQGHLDESVHLYKEALTLALSVGDEEAVEQILAGLKEVDKKSNEPKEAQE
;
A
#
# COMPACT_ATOMS: atom_id res chain seq x y z
N MET A 1 16.91 -1.07 2.68
CA MET A 1 16.97 -2.07 3.77
C MET A 1 16.16 -1.72 5.04
N ALA A 2 15.37 -0.66 5.10
CA ALA A 2 14.65 -0.25 6.34
C ALA A 2 13.14 -0.53 6.33
N LEU A 3 12.60 -1.11 5.29
CA LEU A 3 11.17 -1.34 5.10
C LEU A 3 10.60 -2.58 5.82
N PRO A 4 11.35 -3.65 6.10
CA PRO A 4 10.86 -4.81 6.87
C PRO A 4 10.48 -4.49 8.32
N TYR A 5 11.07 -3.45 8.91
CA TYR A 5 10.84 -3.08 10.32
C TYR A 5 9.43 -2.49 10.55
N ILE A 6 8.90 -1.77 9.57
CA ILE A 6 7.58 -1.15 9.63
C ILE A 6 6.46 -2.20 9.66
N SER A 7 6.64 -3.31 8.93
CA SER A 7 5.75 -4.46 8.90
C SER A 7 5.61 -5.14 10.27
N ARG A 8 6.72 -5.28 10.99
CA ARG A 8 6.79 -6.00 12.27
C ARG A 8 6.01 -5.32 13.41
N VAL A 9 5.89 -4.00 13.40
CA VAL A 9 5.22 -3.25 14.48
C VAL A 9 3.71 -3.42 14.40
N ILE A 10 3.14 -3.46 13.20
CA ILE A 10 1.70 -3.64 13.00
C ILE A 10 1.25 -5.04 13.45
N LEU A 11 2.07 -6.05 13.22
CA LEU A 11 1.76 -7.44 13.55
C LEU A 11 1.87 -7.77 15.04
N ARG A 12 2.80 -7.17 15.77
CA ARG A 12 2.92 -7.37 17.22
C ARG A 12 1.68 -6.91 17.99
N ASN A 13 0.94 -5.94 17.47
CA ASN A 13 -0.29 -5.47 18.11
C ASN A 13 -1.53 -6.29 17.74
N THR A 14 -1.53 -6.99 16.60
CA THR A 14 -2.61 -7.94 16.25
C THR A 14 -2.47 -9.27 16.96
N SER A 15 -1.25 -9.70 17.31
CA SER A 15 -0.99 -10.93 18.08
C SER A 15 -1.44 -10.87 19.54
N LYS A 16 -1.80 -9.70 20.08
CA LYS A 16 -2.37 -9.57 21.43
C LYS A 16 -3.86 -9.88 21.52
N ILE A 17 -4.54 -10.14 20.41
CA ILE A 17 -5.90 -10.67 20.39
C ILE A 17 -5.83 -12.19 20.54
N LYS A 18 -5.35 -12.65 21.70
CA LYS A 18 -5.45 -14.05 22.10
C LYS A 18 -6.81 -14.27 22.75
N GLN A 19 -7.78 -14.71 21.93
CA GLN A 19 -8.81 -15.61 22.44
C GLN A 19 -8.57 -16.99 21.83
N PRO A 20 -8.69 -18.08 22.60
CA PRO A 20 -8.47 -19.43 22.10
C PRO A 20 -9.63 -19.79 21.17
N PHE A 21 -9.41 -19.78 19.87
CA PHE A 21 -10.31 -20.37 18.91
C PHE A 21 -10.11 -21.87 18.91
N PRO A 22 -11.17 -22.67 18.78
CA PRO A 22 -11.05 -24.12 18.67
C PRO A 22 -10.23 -24.45 17.42
N ALA A 23 -9.25 -25.32 17.57
CA ALA A 23 -8.37 -25.77 16.52
C ALA A 23 -9.17 -26.45 15.39
N SER A 24 -9.48 -25.68 14.34
CA SER A 24 -9.87 -26.21 13.05
C SER A 24 -8.65 -26.17 12.12
N ARG A 25 -8.45 -27.25 11.40
CA ARG A 25 -7.25 -27.70 10.68
C ARG A 25 -6.74 -26.81 9.50
N HIS A 26 -6.95 -25.51 9.48
CA HIS A 26 -6.63 -24.66 8.33
C HIS A 26 -6.04 -23.27 8.72
N SER A 27 -5.09 -23.23 9.64
CA SER A 27 -4.67 -21.97 10.27
C SER A 27 -3.42 -21.29 9.69
N LEU A 28 -2.87 -21.72 8.56
CA LEU A 28 -1.64 -21.15 8.02
C LEU A 28 -1.80 -19.88 7.21
N SER A 29 -3.02 -19.50 6.87
CA SER A 29 -3.26 -18.57 5.76
C SER A 29 -3.58 -17.12 6.16
N ILE A 30 -4.09 -16.87 7.35
CA ILE A 30 -4.53 -15.51 7.73
C ILE A 30 -3.34 -14.59 7.98
N ASP A 31 -2.30 -15.12 8.59
CA ASP A 31 -1.07 -14.37 8.85
C ASP A 31 -0.31 -14.06 7.56
N SER A 32 -0.28 -14.98 6.59
CA SER A 32 0.35 -14.73 5.28
C SER A 32 -0.42 -13.71 4.45
N LEU A 33 -1.77 -13.70 4.50
CA LEU A 33 -2.60 -12.66 3.86
C LEU A 33 -2.36 -11.27 4.47
N ILE A 34 -2.24 -11.19 5.78
CA ILE A 34 -1.93 -9.94 6.47
C ILE A 34 -0.52 -9.47 6.13
N ARG A 35 0.42 -10.37 5.93
CA ARG A 35 1.87 -10.11 5.83
C ARG A 35 2.35 -9.77 4.42
N ALA A 36 1.96 -10.50 3.39
CA ALA A 36 2.27 -10.15 1.99
C ALA A 36 1.89 -8.71 1.64
N ARG A 37 1.09 -8.13 2.47
CA ARG A 37 0.51 -6.83 2.22
C ARG A 37 1.01 -5.68 3.06
N VAL A 38 1.72 -5.89 4.09
CA VAL A 38 2.47 -4.79 4.70
C VAL A 38 3.54 -4.32 3.71
N GLN A 39 4.09 -5.22 2.91
CA GLN A 39 4.97 -4.89 1.78
C GLN A 39 4.19 -4.23 0.62
N SER A 40 2.99 -4.71 0.29
CA SER A 40 2.10 -4.08 -0.69
C SER A 40 1.56 -2.71 -0.24
N MET A 41 1.35 -2.48 1.06
CA MET A 41 1.07 -1.14 1.58
C MET A 41 2.22 -0.15 1.36
N GLN A 42 3.46 -0.61 1.33
CA GLN A 42 4.61 0.23 0.97
C GLN A 42 4.59 0.58 -0.52
N TYR A 43 4.12 -0.33 -1.36
CA TYR A 43 3.89 -0.07 -2.77
C TYR A 43 2.66 0.81 -3.00
N GLN A 44 1.61 0.61 -2.21
CA GLN A 44 0.42 1.49 -2.20
C GLN A 44 0.77 2.91 -1.73
N HIS A 45 1.73 3.09 -0.83
CA HIS A 45 2.26 4.42 -0.53
C HIS A 45 2.97 5.07 -1.73
N SER A 46 3.50 4.30 -2.68
CA SER A 46 4.00 4.86 -3.93
C SER A 46 2.87 5.16 -4.92
N VAL A 47 1.79 4.40 -4.90
CA VAL A 47 0.59 4.64 -5.74
C VAL A 47 -0.26 5.76 -5.15
N THR A 48 -0.48 5.80 -3.83
CA THR A 48 -1.21 6.90 -3.17
C THR A 48 -0.38 8.17 -3.07
N SER A 49 0.96 8.10 -3.09
CA SER A 49 1.78 9.31 -3.27
C SER A 49 1.64 9.89 -4.68
N ASN A 50 1.29 9.06 -5.66
CA ASN A 50 0.94 9.52 -7.00
C ASN A 50 -0.52 9.98 -7.11
N LEU A 51 -1.44 9.44 -6.30
CA LEU A 51 -2.83 9.91 -6.21
C LEU A 51 -2.96 11.18 -5.34
N SER A 52 -2.06 11.42 -4.41
CA SER A 52 -1.99 12.65 -3.61
C SER A 52 -1.19 13.79 -4.28
N GLU A 53 -0.77 13.63 -5.51
CA GLU A 53 -0.08 14.66 -6.30
C GLU A 53 -0.90 15.88 -6.71
N PRO A 54 -2.24 15.96 -6.71
CA PRO A 54 -2.90 17.25 -6.94
C PRO A 54 -2.49 18.33 -5.92
N TYR A 55 -2.03 17.92 -4.73
CA TYR A 55 -1.50 18.87 -3.73
C TYR A 55 0.00 19.21 -3.91
N SER A 56 0.75 18.39 -4.66
CA SER A 56 2.14 18.67 -5.01
C SER A 56 2.27 19.59 -6.23
N SER A 57 1.30 19.57 -7.17
CA SER A 57 1.34 20.39 -8.38
C SER A 57 0.93 21.84 -8.14
N VAL A 58 0.17 22.13 -7.08
CA VAL A 58 -0.18 23.52 -6.72
C VAL A 58 1.02 24.22 -6.06
N LEU A 59 1.93 23.48 -5.42
CA LEU A 59 3.16 24.01 -4.83
C LEU A 59 4.33 24.13 -5.83
N GLY A 60 4.14 23.75 -7.09
CA GLY A 60 5.20 23.69 -8.12
C GLY A 60 5.04 24.62 -9.31
N ARG A 61 4.03 25.48 -9.36
CA ARG A 61 3.85 26.43 -10.48
C ARG A 61 4.52 27.76 -10.21
N SER A 62 5.81 27.79 -10.28
CA SER A 62 6.53 28.99 -10.73
C SER A 62 7.97 28.63 -11.07
N MET A 63 8.23 28.25 -12.28
CA MET A 63 9.48 28.47 -13.06
C MET A 63 9.23 27.99 -14.49
N HIS A 64 8.80 28.88 -15.34
CA HIS A 64 8.98 28.75 -16.80
C HIS A 64 10.23 29.53 -17.19
N GLY A 65 11.10 28.85 -17.91
CA GLY A 65 12.26 29.44 -18.57
C GLY A 65 12.89 28.41 -19.50
N SER A 66 12.41 28.46 -20.74
CA SER A 66 12.99 28.23 -22.10
C SER A 66 14.16 27.25 -22.31
N GLU A 67 13.91 26.28 -23.24
CA GLU A 67 14.72 25.92 -24.44
C GLU A 67 16.09 25.24 -24.21
N GLN A 68 16.48 24.19 -24.88
CA GLN A 68 16.41 23.66 -26.26
C GLN A 68 17.05 22.27 -26.36
N ASN A 69 16.52 21.46 -27.25
CA ASN A 69 17.10 20.44 -28.15
C ASN A 69 18.38 19.67 -27.79
N GLY A 70 18.28 18.32 -27.92
CA GLY A 70 19.44 17.49 -28.19
C GLY A 70 19.24 15.98 -27.99
N THR A 71 18.77 15.33 -29.02
CA THR A 71 18.94 13.94 -29.50
C THR A 71 19.80 12.93 -28.71
N ARG A 72 19.20 11.70 -28.57
CA ARG A 72 19.79 10.34 -28.65
C ARG A 72 20.88 9.90 -27.66
N ASN A 73 20.67 8.87 -26.88
CA ASN A 73 20.90 7.47 -27.14
C ASN A 73 20.84 6.61 -25.85
N ARG A 74 20.41 5.36 -26.05
CA ARG A 74 20.52 4.18 -25.19
C ARG A 74 21.78 4.11 -24.34
N ALA A 75 21.66 3.64 -23.11
CA ALA A 75 22.22 2.36 -22.65
C ALA A 75 22.14 2.23 -21.12
N ASN A 76 21.85 1.02 -20.70
CA ASN A 76 21.95 0.50 -19.34
C ASN A 76 23.23 0.95 -18.64
N CYS A 77 23.12 1.32 -17.37
CA CYS A 77 24.10 0.86 -16.38
C CYS A 77 23.64 1.17 -14.95
N TRP A 78 23.40 0.15 -14.17
CA TRP A 78 23.53 0.18 -12.74
C TRP A 78 25.00 0.34 -12.41
N THR A 79 25.37 1.45 -11.84
CA THR A 79 26.62 1.54 -11.09
C THR A 79 26.53 2.57 -10.00
N TYR A 80 26.86 2.14 -8.81
CA TYR A 80 27.15 2.91 -7.62
C TYR A 80 28.00 4.14 -7.95
N GLY A 81 27.45 5.31 -7.72
CA GLY A 81 28.16 6.59 -7.83
C GLY A 81 28.42 7.17 -6.45
N ILE A 82 29.61 6.97 -6.02
CA ILE A 82 30.33 7.49 -4.87
C ILE A 82 30.16 9.00 -4.73
N TRP A 83 29.99 9.42 -3.50
CA TRP A 83 30.11 10.75 -2.95
C TRP A 83 31.17 11.61 -3.64
N SER A 84 30.74 12.66 -4.30
CA SER A 84 31.58 13.83 -4.57
C SER A 84 31.19 14.90 -3.56
N VAL A 85 32.03 15.06 -2.55
CA VAL A 85 32.04 16.23 -1.70
C VAL A 85 32.55 17.39 -2.55
N MET A 86 31.64 18.16 -3.14
CA MET A 86 32.01 19.47 -3.67
C MET A 86 32.11 20.42 -2.50
N ALA A 87 33.34 20.78 -2.19
CA ALA A 87 33.65 21.95 -1.41
C ALA A 87 33.02 23.17 -2.08
N PHE A 88 31.98 23.69 -1.46
CA PHE A 88 31.43 25.00 -1.84
C PHE A 88 32.46 26.05 -1.46
N SER A 89 33.06 26.65 -2.45
CA SER A 89 33.83 27.88 -2.32
C SER A 89 33.00 28.95 -1.62
N LEU A 90 33.50 29.42 -0.51
CA LEU A 90 33.09 30.64 0.18
C LEU A 90 33.38 31.85 -0.71
N PHE A 91 32.55 32.15 -1.68
CA PHE A 91 32.41 33.47 -2.35
C PHE A 91 31.16 33.39 -3.20
N GLY A 92 30.00 33.49 -2.58
CA GLY A 92 28.72 33.72 -3.24
C GLY A 92 28.14 35.00 -2.64
N GLN A 93 27.98 36.01 -3.45
CA GLN A 93 27.14 37.15 -3.16
C GLN A 93 25.81 36.65 -2.60
N THR A 94 25.39 37.18 -1.48
CA THR A 94 24.06 37.08 -0.96
C THR A 94 23.14 37.76 -1.99
N GLU A 95 22.59 36.98 -2.93
CA GLU A 95 21.38 37.40 -3.63
C GLU A 95 20.33 37.63 -2.55
N GLU A 96 19.88 38.86 -2.38
CA GLU A 96 18.76 39.18 -1.52
C GLU A 96 17.59 38.32 -2.00
N ASP A 97 17.17 37.39 -1.14
CA ASP A 97 16.04 36.50 -1.40
C ASP A 97 14.76 37.37 -1.45
N THR A 98 14.38 37.77 -2.64
CA THR A 98 13.23 38.64 -2.93
C THR A 98 11.88 37.96 -2.71
N ARG A 99 11.89 36.66 -2.30
CA ARG A 99 10.66 35.94 -1.97
C ARG A 99 10.00 36.55 -0.73
N ASP A 100 8.68 36.62 -0.79
CA ASP A 100 7.86 37.08 0.32
C ASP A 100 7.99 36.13 1.52
N GLU A 101 7.79 36.62 2.73
CA GLU A 101 7.84 35.87 3.99
C GLU A 101 6.86 34.68 4.03
N ALA A 102 5.72 34.77 3.32
CA ALA A 102 4.76 33.67 3.21
C ALA A 102 5.34 32.52 2.38
N GLN A 103 5.98 32.85 1.25
CA GLN A 103 6.64 31.88 0.38
C GLN A 103 7.82 31.19 1.07
N LYS A 104 8.63 31.92 1.85
CA LYS A 104 9.73 31.36 2.63
C LYS A 104 9.23 30.33 3.66
N LYS A 105 8.13 30.62 4.35
CA LYS A 105 7.50 29.68 5.30
C LYS A 105 6.94 28.44 4.60
N GLU A 106 6.34 28.61 3.43
CA GLU A 106 5.83 27.50 2.64
C GLU A 106 6.98 26.58 2.17
N ASP A 107 8.06 27.13 1.64
CA ASP A 107 9.25 26.38 1.26
C ASP A 107 9.88 25.62 2.43
N GLU A 108 9.90 26.23 3.61
CA GLU A 108 10.36 25.57 4.85
C GLU A 108 9.47 24.40 5.23
N ILE A 109 8.14 24.55 5.17
CA ILE A 109 7.18 23.45 5.41
C ILE A 109 7.43 22.32 4.42
N ILE A 110 7.55 22.62 3.14
CA ILE A 110 7.82 21.63 2.08
C ILE A 110 9.12 20.88 2.37
N LEU A 111 10.17 21.57 2.76
CA LEU A 111 11.45 20.97 3.09
C LEU A 111 11.34 20.02 4.29
N LEU A 112 10.64 20.43 5.35
CA LEU A 112 10.40 19.60 6.54
C LEU A 112 9.61 18.33 6.17
N LEU A 113 8.56 18.45 5.34
CA LEU A 113 7.76 17.34 4.87
C LEU A 113 8.57 16.37 3.98
N LYS A 114 9.44 16.88 3.11
CA LYS A 114 10.38 16.05 2.32
C LYS A 114 11.35 15.30 3.23
N LYS A 115 11.93 15.96 4.25
CA LYS A 115 12.81 15.33 5.24
C LYS A 115 12.07 14.25 6.04
N ALA A 116 10.84 14.53 6.48
CA ALA A 116 10.00 13.56 7.18
C ALA A 116 9.73 12.31 6.33
N LYS A 117 9.28 12.47 5.09
CA LYS A 117 9.07 11.36 4.15
C LYS A 117 10.34 10.52 3.93
N LEU A 118 11.48 11.17 3.74
CA LEU A 118 12.76 10.48 3.58
C LEU A 118 13.14 9.69 4.84
N SER A 119 12.96 10.29 6.02
CA SER A 119 13.23 9.62 7.31
C SER A 119 12.30 8.43 7.52
N MET A 120 11.00 8.54 7.15
CA MET A 120 10.06 7.41 7.17
C MET A 120 10.53 6.27 6.26
N LYS A 121 10.94 6.58 5.02
CA LYS A 121 11.48 5.58 4.09
C LYS A 121 12.74 4.88 4.61
N ARG A 122 13.54 5.55 5.43
CA ARG A 122 14.75 5.00 6.06
C ARG A 122 14.47 4.28 7.39
N GLY A 123 13.21 4.18 7.82
CA GLY A 123 12.85 3.59 9.10
C GLY A 123 13.21 4.46 10.33
N GLN A 124 13.64 5.70 10.13
CA GLN A 124 14.00 6.65 11.18
C GLN A 124 12.74 7.35 11.73
N LEU A 125 11.84 6.59 12.34
CA LEU A 125 10.48 7.04 12.67
C LEU A 125 10.47 8.19 13.69
N GLN A 126 11.39 8.19 14.66
CA GLN A 126 11.50 9.28 15.65
C GLN A 126 11.96 10.59 15.01
N VAL A 127 12.93 10.52 14.08
CA VAL A 127 13.41 11.68 13.33
C VAL A 127 12.29 12.23 12.43
N ALA A 128 11.54 11.36 11.77
CA ALA A 128 10.37 11.75 10.98
C ALA A 128 9.32 12.46 11.82
N SER A 129 9.03 11.95 13.03
CA SER A 129 8.12 12.59 13.98
C SER A 129 8.56 14.01 14.32
N GLY A 130 9.85 14.22 14.59
CA GLY A 130 10.41 15.55 14.87
C GLY A 130 10.18 16.55 13.74
N PHE A 131 10.43 16.16 12.49
CA PHE A 131 10.18 17.02 11.33
C PHE A 131 8.69 17.31 11.13
N LEU A 132 7.80 16.33 11.35
CA LEU A 132 6.36 16.54 11.23
C LEU A 132 5.81 17.49 12.30
N HIS A 133 6.33 17.43 13.54
CA HIS A 133 5.93 18.38 14.58
C HIS A 133 6.40 19.81 14.28
N GLN A 134 7.57 19.99 13.69
CA GLN A 134 8.02 21.30 13.21
C GLN A 134 7.14 21.82 12.06
N ALA A 135 6.84 20.93 11.08
CA ALA A 135 6.01 21.29 9.94
C ALA A 135 4.59 21.70 10.35
N ILE A 136 3.94 20.95 11.28
CA ILE A 136 2.58 21.29 11.72
C ILE A 136 2.53 22.61 12.50
N ALA A 137 3.53 22.88 13.35
CA ALA A 137 3.61 24.14 14.08
C ALA A 137 3.76 25.32 13.12
N LEU A 138 4.59 25.18 12.08
CA LEU A 138 4.78 26.24 11.07
C LEU A 138 3.54 26.41 10.19
N ALA A 139 2.88 25.32 9.80
CA ALA A 139 1.64 25.34 9.01
C ALA A 139 0.50 26.04 9.75
N HIS A 140 0.35 25.80 11.06
CA HIS A 140 -0.62 26.54 11.88
C HIS A 140 -0.27 28.03 12.00
N LYS A 141 1.02 28.36 12.19
CA LYS A 141 1.48 29.75 12.30
C LYS A 141 1.28 30.53 10.98
N SER A 142 1.38 29.85 9.85
CA SER A 142 1.16 30.46 8.52
C SER A 142 -0.29 30.38 8.05
N HIS A 143 -1.20 29.79 8.84
CA HIS A 143 -2.60 29.54 8.47
C HIS A 143 -2.75 28.78 7.13
N ASN A 144 -1.76 27.97 6.75
CA ASN A 144 -1.78 27.18 5.52
C ASN A 144 -2.60 25.89 5.75
N THR A 145 -3.89 25.95 5.45
CA THR A 145 -4.82 24.82 5.66
C THR A 145 -4.41 23.57 4.90
N GLN A 146 -3.89 23.70 3.69
CA GLN A 146 -3.44 22.55 2.89
C GLN A 146 -2.24 21.87 3.55
N ALA A 147 -1.26 22.66 4.00
CA ALA A 147 -0.11 22.13 4.73
C ALA A 147 -0.53 21.47 6.07
N ILE A 148 -1.53 22.01 6.76
CA ILE A 148 -2.09 21.41 7.99
C ILE A 148 -2.68 20.04 7.68
N ILE A 149 -3.57 19.93 6.68
CA ILE A 149 -4.23 18.68 6.27
C ILE A 149 -3.17 17.64 5.90
N TYR A 150 -2.22 18.03 5.05
CA TYR A 150 -1.17 17.13 4.58
C TYR A 150 -0.25 16.64 5.70
N THR A 151 0.13 17.54 6.61
CA THR A 151 0.99 17.20 7.74
C THR A 151 0.28 16.26 8.73
N TYR A 152 -0.98 16.54 9.08
CA TYR A 152 -1.77 15.63 9.90
C TYR A 152 -1.92 14.25 9.26
N SER A 153 -2.13 14.17 7.95
CA SER A 153 -2.20 12.89 7.22
C SER A 153 -0.89 12.11 7.31
N LEU A 154 0.27 12.77 7.19
CA LEU A 154 1.57 12.12 7.35
C LEU A 154 1.84 11.69 8.80
N MET A 155 1.46 12.51 9.78
CA MET A 155 1.56 12.15 11.20
C MET A 155 0.67 10.95 11.53
N ALA A 156 -0.54 10.90 10.97
CA ALA A 156 -1.47 9.78 11.13
C ALA A 156 -0.91 8.49 10.52
N ASN A 157 -0.33 8.57 9.31
CA ASN A 157 0.35 7.43 8.68
C ASN A 157 1.53 6.95 9.53
N LEU A 158 2.33 7.87 10.07
CA LEU A 158 3.45 7.53 10.96
C LEU A 158 2.97 6.82 12.23
N ALA A 159 1.92 7.36 12.89
CA ALA A 159 1.32 6.76 14.07
C ALA A 159 0.74 5.37 13.76
N TYR A 160 0.09 5.20 12.62
CA TYR A 160 -0.43 3.91 12.15
C TYR A 160 0.69 2.87 12.00
N VAL A 161 1.78 3.24 11.35
CA VAL A 161 2.98 2.39 11.16
C VAL A 161 3.61 2.01 12.51
N GLN A 162 3.57 2.91 13.49
CA GLN A 162 4.05 2.65 14.85
C GLN A 162 3.08 1.81 15.69
N GLY A 163 1.92 1.40 15.15
CA GLY A 163 0.88 0.67 15.87
C GLY A 163 0.08 1.51 16.86
N GLN A 164 0.24 2.83 16.82
CA GLN A 164 -0.48 3.78 17.66
C GLN A 164 -1.87 4.09 17.07
N LEU A 165 -2.75 3.08 17.01
CA LEU A 165 -4.02 3.17 16.28
C LEU A 165 -4.91 4.30 16.77
N ASP A 166 -5.00 4.53 18.09
CA ASP A 166 -5.82 5.60 18.68
C ASP A 166 -5.30 7.00 18.30
N ASN A 167 -3.98 7.16 18.23
CA ASN A 167 -3.36 8.40 17.79
C ASN A 167 -3.56 8.62 16.29
N ALA A 168 -3.38 7.57 15.48
CA ALA A 168 -3.65 7.61 14.04
C ALA A 168 -5.11 8.00 13.74
N GLU A 169 -6.08 7.41 14.46
CA GLU A 169 -7.50 7.77 14.37
C GLU A 169 -7.74 9.26 14.61
N LYS A 170 -7.18 9.80 15.71
CA LYS A 170 -7.33 11.22 16.06
C LYS A 170 -6.77 12.15 14.98
N LEU A 171 -5.58 11.83 14.48
CA LEU A 171 -4.89 12.64 13.46
C LEU A 171 -5.59 12.60 12.10
N PHE A 172 -6.10 11.43 11.65
CA PHE A 172 -6.90 11.37 10.42
C PHE A 172 -8.22 12.11 10.56
N LYS A 173 -8.90 12.02 11.71
CA LYS A 173 -10.11 12.81 11.98
C LYS A 173 -9.84 14.30 11.97
N ALA A 174 -8.71 14.75 12.53
CA ALA A 174 -8.31 16.15 12.49
C ALA A 174 -8.08 16.61 11.04
N ALA A 175 -7.31 15.87 10.22
CA ALA A 175 -7.10 16.18 8.83
C ALA A 175 -8.42 16.27 8.04
N MET A 176 -9.31 15.30 8.24
CA MET A 176 -10.63 15.26 7.60
C MET A 176 -11.51 16.44 8.02
N SER A 177 -11.48 16.83 9.30
CA SER A 177 -12.22 18.00 9.79
C SER A 177 -11.79 19.28 9.09
N PHE A 178 -10.49 19.50 8.90
CA PHE A 178 -9.98 20.65 8.14
C PHE A 178 -10.41 20.62 6.67
N MET A 179 -10.44 19.44 6.02
CA MET A 179 -10.93 19.32 4.64
C MET A 179 -12.40 19.68 4.53
N LEU A 180 -13.24 19.07 5.35
CA LEU A 180 -14.70 19.29 5.31
C LEU A 180 -15.08 20.71 5.69
N SER A 181 -14.43 21.30 6.72
CA SER A 181 -14.65 22.72 7.08
C SER A 181 -14.17 23.68 5.99
N GLY A 182 -13.19 23.27 5.16
CA GLY A 182 -12.74 24.02 4.00
C GLY A 182 -13.65 23.88 2.75
N GLY A 183 -14.79 23.16 2.88
CA GLY A 183 -15.76 22.98 1.80
C GLY A 183 -15.48 21.80 0.86
N THR A 184 -14.50 20.94 1.16
CA THR A 184 -14.25 19.74 0.35
C THR A 184 -15.46 18.80 0.43
N PRO A 185 -16.01 18.35 -0.72
CA PRO A 185 -17.16 17.43 -0.73
C PRO A 185 -16.85 16.10 -0.05
N GLN A 186 -17.89 15.48 0.56
CA GLN A 186 -17.72 14.20 1.24
C GLN A 186 -17.35 13.04 0.28
N ASP A 187 -17.73 13.14 -0.98
CA ASP A 187 -17.40 12.17 -2.04
C ASP A 187 -16.10 12.52 -2.79
N ASP A 188 -15.34 13.49 -2.30
CA ASP A 188 -14.00 13.77 -2.83
C ASP A 188 -13.05 12.58 -2.59
N ASN A 189 -12.21 12.28 -3.58
CA ASN A 189 -11.31 11.13 -3.51
C ASN A 189 -10.39 11.18 -2.28
N ALA A 190 -9.94 12.36 -1.88
CA ALA A 190 -9.08 12.51 -0.70
C ALA A 190 -9.84 12.24 0.62
N VAL A 191 -11.11 12.65 0.71
CA VAL A 191 -11.98 12.34 1.85
C VAL A 191 -12.26 10.85 1.93
N VAL A 192 -12.56 10.22 0.78
CA VAL A 192 -12.79 8.77 0.70
C VAL A 192 -11.51 8.00 1.06
N GLU A 193 -10.32 8.43 0.60
CA GLU A 193 -9.05 7.80 0.98
C GLU A 193 -8.80 7.87 2.49
N MET A 194 -9.05 9.01 3.12
CA MET A 194 -8.93 9.15 4.58
C MET A 194 -9.96 8.28 5.32
N SER A 195 -11.18 8.19 4.79
CA SER A 195 -12.23 7.31 5.32
C SER A 195 -11.84 5.84 5.24
N LEU A 196 -11.19 5.42 4.16
CA LEU A 196 -10.64 4.07 4.02
C LEU A 196 -9.57 3.78 5.07
N LYS A 197 -8.67 4.71 5.33
CA LYS A 197 -7.64 4.58 6.37
C LYS A 197 -8.27 4.46 7.76
N LEU A 198 -9.29 5.26 8.05
CA LEU A 198 -10.06 5.15 9.30
C LEU A 198 -10.78 3.80 9.41
N ALA A 199 -11.41 3.30 8.34
CA ALA A 199 -12.03 1.97 8.34
C ALA A 199 -11.02 0.86 8.64
N THR A 200 -9.81 0.94 8.07
CA THR A 200 -8.71 0.01 8.34
C THR A 200 -8.22 0.09 9.80
N ILE A 201 -8.14 1.30 10.36
CA ILE A 201 -7.81 1.50 11.78
C ILE A 201 -8.89 0.89 12.68
N TYR A 202 -10.17 1.12 12.38
CA TYR A 202 -11.28 0.53 13.13
C TYR A 202 -11.26 -1.00 13.08
N ALA A 203 -10.93 -1.59 11.92
CA ALA A 203 -10.72 -3.02 11.80
C ALA A 203 -9.61 -3.52 12.74
N GLY A 204 -8.46 -2.84 12.77
CA GLY A 204 -7.35 -3.14 13.68
C GLY A 204 -7.68 -2.94 15.17
N GLN A 205 -8.56 -2.00 15.50
CA GLN A 205 -9.07 -1.76 16.86
C GLN A 205 -10.23 -2.70 17.24
N ASN A 206 -10.62 -3.64 16.36
CA ASN A 206 -11.79 -4.53 16.53
C ASN A 206 -13.15 -3.77 16.69
N LYS A 207 -13.23 -2.55 16.18
CA LYS A 207 -14.46 -1.75 16.09
C LYS A 207 -15.23 -2.14 14.81
N LYS A 208 -15.85 -3.34 14.84
CA LYS A 208 -16.41 -4.01 13.64
C LYS A 208 -17.42 -3.17 12.88
N GLU A 209 -18.40 -2.62 13.57
CA GLU A 209 -19.46 -1.81 12.96
C GLU A 209 -18.89 -0.57 12.25
N LEU A 210 -17.96 0.15 12.89
CA LEU A 210 -17.33 1.32 12.28
C LEU A 210 -16.47 0.95 11.07
N ALA A 211 -15.77 -0.20 11.13
CA ALA A 211 -14.99 -0.70 10.00
C ALA A 211 -15.90 -1.04 8.81
N GLU A 212 -16.98 -1.78 9.04
CA GLU A 212 -17.93 -2.17 7.99
C GLU A 212 -18.60 -0.97 7.34
N HIS A 213 -19.12 -0.04 8.14
CA HIS A 213 -19.70 1.20 7.63
C HIS A 213 -18.67 2.04 6.83
N GLY A 214 -17.42 2.12 7.33
CA GLY A 214 -16.37 2.84 6.63
C GLY A 214 -16.02 2.22 5.27
N PHE A 215 -15.85 0.91 5.19
CA PHE A 215 -15.60 0.21 3.93
C PHE A 215 -16.79 0.32 2.96
N GLN A 216 -18.02 0.22 3.48
CA GLN A 216 -19.23 0.37 2.68
C GLN A 216 -19.32 1.79 2.11
N PHE A 217 -19.19 2.81 2.95
CA PHE A 217 -19.18 4.21 2.52
C PHE A 217 -18.17 4.45 1.38
N CYS A 218 -16.91 4.00 1.55
CA CYS A 218 -15.88 4.21 0.54
C CYS A 218 -16.25 3.57 -0.80
N THR A 219 -16.72 2.32 -0.78
CA THR A 219 -17.03 1.60 -2.02
C THR A 219 -18.28 2.14 -2.71
N GLU A 220 -19.31 2.52 -1.97
CA GLU A 220 -20.57 3.06 -2.52
C GLU A 220 -20.38 4.48 -3.07
N SER A 221 -19.66 5.36 -2.35
CA SER A 221 -19.37 6.72 -2.80
C SER A 221 -18.61 6.73 -4.12
N LEU A 222 -17.58 5.88 -4.26
CA LEU A 222 -16.79 5.83 -5.49
C LEU A 222 -17.58 5.21 -6.66
N LYS A 223 -18.40 4.18 -6.43
CA LYS A 223 -19.27 3.62 -7.46
C LYS A 223 -20.26 4.65 -7.96
N ALA A 224 -20.97 5.31 -7.04
CA ALA A 224 -21.92 6.38 -7.41
C ALA A 224 -21.27 7.51 -8.18
N LYS A 225 -20.01 7.89 -7.81
CA LYS A 225 -19.25 8.93 -8.51
C LYS A 225 -18.86 8.49 -9.93
N LEU A 226 -18.51 7.23 -10.14
CA LEU A 226 -18.18 6.70 -11.46
C LEU A 226 -19.41 6.59 -12.37
N GLU A 227 -20.56 6.22 -11.81
CA GLU A 227 -21.84 6.14 -12.54
C GLU A 227 -22.35 7.51 -12.98
N LYS A 228 -22.29 8.53 -12.11
CA LYS A 228 -22.72 9.90 -12.43
C LYS A 228 -21.96 10.51 -13.62
N LYS A 229 -20.66 10.23 -13.75
CA LYS A 229 -19.82 10.78 -14.85
C LYS A 229 -20.08 10.12 -16.21
N GLU A 230 -20.73 8.98 -16.28
CA GLU A 230 -21.10 8.35 -17.57
C GLU A 230 -22.25 9.06 -18.28
N THR A 231 -23.05 9.85 -17.55
CA THR A 231 -24.25 10.51 -18.07
C THR A 231 -24.03 11.96 -18.53
N SER A 232 -22.86 12.56 -18.27
CA SER A 232 -22.57 13.96 -18.64
C SER A 232 -21.66 14.04 -19.87
N THR A 233 -22.26 13.96 -21.06
CA THR A 233 -21.60 14.21 -22.35
C THR A 233 -21.92 15.65 -22.78
N GLU A 234 -21.22 16.65 -22.25
CA GLU A 234 -21.22 18.00 -22.77
C GLU A 234 -19.94 18.23 -23.57
N GLU A 235 -19.99 19.12 -24.58
CA GLU A 235 -18.83 19.50 -25.38
C GLU A 235 -17.70 20.05 -24.50
N GLN A 236 -16.71 19.19 -24.20
CA GLN A 236 -15.54 19.56 -23.41
C GLN A 236 -14.35 19.80 -24.33
N SER A 237 -13.47 20.75 -23.95
CA SER A 237 -12.18 20.89 -24.63
C SER A 237 -11.32 19.64 -24.46
N GLU A 238 -10.40 19.41 -25.39
CA GLU A 238 -9.48 18.21 -25.31
C GLU A 238 -8.72 18.14 -23.98
N GLU A 239 -8.30 19.29 -23.44
CA GLU A 239 -7.61 19.38 -22.15
C GLU A 239 -8.52 18.99 -20.98
N GLN A 240 -9.78 19.43 -20.97
CA GLN A 240 -10.78 19.06 -19.97
C GLN A 240 -11.14 17.57 -20.04
N ALA A 241 -11.21 17.02 -21.27
CA ALA A 241 -11.46 15.59 -21.46
C ALA A 241 -10.32 14.72 -20.93
N GLU A 242 -9.06 15.11 -21.14
CA GLU A 242 -7.90 14.36 -20.62
C GLU A 242 -7.81 14.45 -19.08
N GLU A 243 -8.08 15.63 -18.50
CA GLU A 243 -8.14 15.79 -17.04
C GLU A 243 -9.29 14.97 -16.43
N ALA A 244 -10.46 14.95 -17.05
CA ALA A 244 -11.60 14.13 -16.64
C ALA A 244 -11.27 12.64 -16.69
N LYS A 245 -10.58 12.19 -17.74
CA LYS A 245 -10.11 10.80 -17.90
C LYS A 245 -9.08 10.43 -16.81
N LYS A 246 -8.12 11.31 -16.54
CA LYS A 246 -7.14 11.12 -15.46
C LYS A 246 -7.86 10.97 -14.11
N HIS A 247 -8.76 11.90 -13.80
CA HIS A 247 -9.52 11.84 -12.55
C HIS A 247 -10.41 10.60 -12.44
N ARG A 248 -11.02 10.16 -13.55
CA ARG A 248 -11.78 8.90 -13.59
C ARG A 248 -10.88 7.68 -13.28
N LYS A 249 -9.69 7.64 -13.89
CA LYS A 249 -8.69 6.60 -13.63
C LYS A 249 -8.30 6.57 -12.14
N GLU A 250 -8.00 7.72 -11.54
CA GLU A 250 -7.68 7.86 -10.12
C GLU A 250 -8.83 7.36 -9.24
N THR A 251 -10.08 7.72 -9.57
CA THR A 251 -11.27 7.26 -8.84
C THR A 251 -11.45 5.74 -8.95
N ARG A 252 -11.21 5.15 -10.12
CA ARG A 252 -11.24 3.69 -10.31
C ARG A 252 -10.16 2.98 -9.52
N LEU A 253 -8.93 3.48 -9.54
CA LEU A 253 -7.83 2.92 -8.76
C LEU A 253 -8.11 2.99 -7.25
N LEU A 254 -8.68 4.10 -6.76
CA LEU A 254 -9.10 4.21 -5.38
C LEU A 254 -10.21 3.22 -5.02
N LEU A 255 -11.16 2.97 -5.93
CA LEU A 255 -12.18 1.93 -5.75
C LEU A 255 -11.54 0.54 -5.66
N GLY A 256 -10.56 0.23 -6.52
CA GLY A 256 -9.78 -1.00 -6.45
C GLY A 256 -9.11 -1.18 -5.09
N LEU A 257 -8.51 -0.11 -4.55
CA LEU A 257 -7.88 -0.09 -3.22
C LEU A 257 -8.90 -0.31 -2.08
N CYS A 258 -10.09 0.30 -2.19
CA CYS A 258 -11.17 0.10 -1.21
C CYS A 258 -11.66 -1.35 -1.20
N LEU A 259 -11.90 -1.92 -2.39
CA LEU A 259 -12.35 -3.31 -2.55
C LEU A 259 -11.32 -4.29 -2.00
N ASP A 260 -10.06 -4.07 -2.29
CA ASP A 260 -8.95 -4.82 -1.79
C ASP A 260 -8.83 -4.77 -0.26
N SER A 261 -8.91 -3.59 0.34
CA SER A 261 -8.86 -3.44 1.79
C SER A 261 -10.07 -4.09 2.48
N ARG A 262 -11.25 -3.98 1.86
CA ARG A 262 -12.46 -4.65 2.32
C ARG A 262 -12.37 -6.16 2.19
N ALA A 263 -11.83 -6.67 1.07
CA ALA A 263 -11.62 -8.10 0.86
C ALA A 263 -10.79 -8.74 1.96
N ARG A 264 -9.69 -8.08 2.36
CA ARG A 264 -8.89 -8.52 3.51
C ARG A 264 -9.66 -8.56 4.80
N TYR A 265 -10.39 -7.50 5.09
CA TYR A 265 -11.22 -7.45 6.28
C TYR A 265 -12.25 -8.59 6.27
N MET A 266 -12.88 -8.88 5.11
CA MET A 266 -13.81 -10.00 4.95
C MET A 266 -13.12 -11.35 5.14
N ALA A 267 -11.90 -11.53 4.63
CA ALA A 267 -11.12 -12.74 4.82
C ALA A 267 -10.84 -13.02 6.31
N VAL A 268 -10.34 -12.00 7.02
CA VAL A 268 -10.05 -12.11 8.47
C VAL A 268 -11.31 -12.36 9.30
N THR A 269 -12.45 -11.81 8.89
CA THR A 269 -13.74 -11.97 9.57
C THR A 269 -14.53 -13.20 9.11
N GLN A 270 -13.89 -14.19 8.49
CA GLN A 270 -14.45 -15.47 8.07
C GLN A 270 -15.61 -15.33 7.06
N ARG A 271 -15.48 -14.40 6.12
CA ARG A 271 -16.41 -14.17 5.03
C ARG A 271 -15.73 -14.35 3.66
N PRO A 272 -15.17 -15.53 3.38
CA PRO A 272 -14.31 -15.75 2.22
C PRO A 272 -15.01 -15.54 0.87
N SER A 273 -16.31 -15.87 0.75
CA SER A 273 -17.05 -15.65 -0.49
C SER A 273 -17.23 -14.17 -0.85
N GLN A 274 -17.31 -13.29 0.16
CA GLN A 274 -17.34 -11.84 -0.07
C GLN A 274 -15.94 -11.33 -0.42
N ALA A 275 -14.92 -11.81 0.28
CA ALA A 275 -13.52 -11.48 -0.01
C ALA A 275 -13.16 -11.84 -1.46
N THR A 276 -13.56 -13.04 -1.95
CA THR A 276 -13.33 -13.46 -3.34
C THR A 276 -13.91 -12.46 -4.35
N ARG A 277 -15.17 -12.06 -4.18
CA ARG A 277 -15.81 -11.10 -5.09
C ARG A 277 -15.09 -9.74 -5.10
N ASP A 278 -14.70 -9.26 -3.94
CA ASP A 278 -14.01 -7.99 -3.83
C ASP A 278 -12.60 -8.05 -4.44
N TYR A 279 -11.83 -9.13 -4.19
CA TYR A 279 -10.52 -9.33 -4.82
C TYR A 279 -10.63 -9.46 -6.35
N GLN A 280 -11.61 -10.19 -6.87
CA GLN A 280 -11.84 -10.28 -8.32
C GLN A 280 -12.10 -8.90 -8.94
N SER A 281 -12.94 -8.10 -8.29
CA SER A 281 -13.27 -6.75 -8.76
C SER A 281 -12.05 -5.81 -8.67
N ALA A 282 -11.28 -5.88 -7.59
CA ALA A 282 -10.05 -5.11 -7.41
C ALA A 282 -8.98 -5.49 -8.45
N LEU A 283 -8.79 -6.79 -8.69
CA LEU A 283 -7.87 -7.30 -9.70
C LEU A 283 -8.24 -6.81 -11.10
N LYS A 284 -9.53 -6.92 -11.47
CA LYS A 284 -10.01 -6.43 -12.76
C LYS A 284 -9.68 -4.95 -12.95
N ILE A 285 -10.00 -4.11 -11.98
CA ILE A 285 -9.71 -2.66 -12.04
C ILE A 285 -8.19 -2.43 -12.17
N CYS A 286 -7.38 -3.11 -11.38
CA CYS A 286 -5.93 -2.94 -11.41
C CYS A 286 -5.33 -3.33 -12.76
N GLN A 287 -5.78 -4.46 -13.34
CA GLN A 287 -5.32 -4.92 -14.65
C GLN A 287 -5.74 -3.98 -15.79
N GLU A 288 -6.96 -3.45 -15.74
CA GLU A 288 -7.47 -2.51 -16.75
C GLU A 288 -6.73 -1.16 -16.71
N GLU A 289 -6.41 -0.65 -15.53
CA GLU A 289 -5.84 0.69 -15.35
C GLU A 289 -4.30 0.73 -15.33
N GLN A 290 -3.66 -0.36 -14.88
CA GLN A 290 -2.21 -0.41 -14.66
C GLN A 290 -1.52 -1.53 -15.43
N GLY A 291 -2.28 -2.52 -15.91
CA GLY A 291 -1.77 -3.68 -16.64
C GLY A 291 -1.55 -4.92 -15.77
N GLU A 292 -1.42 -6.07 -16.42
CA GLU A 292 -1.26 -7.36 -15.74
C GLU A 292 0.09 -7.51 -15.01
N THR A 293 1.14 -6.88 -15.54
CA THR A 293 2.50 -6.94 -14.98
C THR A 293 2.74 -5.94 -13.86
N HIS A 294 1.76 -5.09 -13.57
CA HIS A 294 1.88 -4.13 -12.48
C HIS A 294 2.00 -4.88 -11.14
N PRO A 295 2.91 -4.48 -10.23
CA PRO A 295 3.13 -5.18 -8.97
C PRO A 295 1.86 -5.41 -8.15
N GLN A 296 0.93 -4.45 -8.14
CA GLN A 296 -0.34 -4.61 -7.44
C GLN A 296 -1.24 -5.68 -8.07
N SER A 297 -1.22 -5.83 -9.42
CA SER A 297 -1.95 -6.90 -10.11
C SER A 297 -1.40 -8.27 -9.73
N ILE A 298 -0.08 -8.38 -9.62
CA ILE A 298 0.61 -9.62 -9.23
C ILE A 298 0.24 -10.01 -7.79
N VAL A 299 0.23 -9.05 -6.86
CA VAL A 299 -0.16 -9.30 -5.47
C VAL A 299 -1.63 -9.71 -5.37
N LEU A 300 -2.53 -9.02 -6.08
CA LEU A 300 -3.96 -9.34 -6.07
C LEU A 300 -4.26 -10.73 -6.66
N LEU A 301 -3.49 -11.20 -7.65
CA LEU A 301 -3.59 -12.58 -8.14
C LEU A 301 -3.27 -13.59 -7.04
N SER A 302 -2.22 -13.35 -6.26
CA SER A 302 -1.82 -14.22 -5.16
C SER A 302 -2.83 -14.17 -4.00
N ASP A 303 -3.32 -12.99 -3.63
CA ASP A 303 -4.33 -12.82 -2.57
C ASP A 303 -5.63 -13.54 -2.94
N LEU A 304 -6.08 -13.40 -4.20
CA LEU A 304 -7.25 -14.12 -4.71
C LEU A 304 -7.04 -15.64 -4.69
N ALA A 305 -5.88 -16.11 -5.11
CA ALA A 305 -5.55 -17.54 -5.06
C ALA A 305 -5.58 -18.08 -3.62
N THR A 306 -5.01 -17.34 -2.67
CA THR A 306 -4.98 -17.73 -1.27
C THR A 306 -6.39 -17.80 -0.66
N ILE A 307 -7.30 -16.88 -1.00
CA ILE A 307 -8.68 -16.94 -0.49
C ILE A 307 -9.50 -18.06 -1.14
N LEU A 308 -9.18 -18.45 -2.37
CA LEU A 308 -9.77 -19.63 -3.05
C LEU A 308 -9.25 -20.92 -2.42
N ASP A 309 -7.96 -21.00 -2.11
CA ASP A 309 -7.35 -22.12 -1.39
C ASP A 309 -8.03 -22.35 -0.03
N GLN A 310 -8.28 -21.29 0.74
CA GLN A 310 -9.04 -21.37 2.00
C GLN A 310 -10.47 -21.92 1.84
N GLN A 311 -11.05 -21.80 0.65
CA GLN A 311 -12.35 -22.35 0.32
C GLN A 311 -12.29 -23.78 -0.23
N GLY A 312 -11.10 -24.38 -0.30
CA GLY A 312 -10.87 -25.69 -0.92
C GLY A 312 -10.99 -25.68 -2.46
N ARG A 313 -11.00 -24.49 -3.09
CA ARG A 313 -11.13 -24.31 -4.55
C ARG A 313 -9.75 -24.30 -5.21
N TYR A 314 -9.01 -25.38 -5.01
CA TYR A 314 -7.59 -25.47 -5.41
C TYR A 314 -7.38 -25.37 -6.91
N ASP A 315 -8.28 -25.94 -7.71
CA ASP A 315 -8.22 -25.93 -9.18
C ASP A 315 -8.32 -24.52 -9.75
N GLU A 316 -9.02 -23.63 -9.05
CA GLU A 316 -9.09 -22.20 -9.42
C GLU A 316 -7.93 -21.38 -8.83
N ALA A 317 -7.42 -21.78 -7.67
CA ALA A 317 -6.34 -21.09 -6.97
C ALA A 317 -4.99 -21.28 -7.68
N LEU A 318 -4.66 -22.51 -8.06
CA LEU A 318 -3.34 -22.86 -8.59
C LEU A 318 -2.98 -22.09 -9.88
N PRO A 319 -3.85 -21.95 -10.90
CA PRO A 319 -3.52 -21.16 -12.08
C PRO A 319 -3.22 -19.68 -11.78
N LEU A 320 -3.94 -19.09 -10.82
CA LEU A 320 -3.78 -17.69 -10.45
C LEU A 320 -2.44 -17.45 -9.75
N VAL A 321 -2.11 -18.28 -8.75
CA VAL A 321 -0.83 -18.12 -8.03
C VAL A 321 0.35 -18.46 -8.93
N LYS A 322 0.23 -19.44 -9.83
CA LYS A 322 1.26 -19.74 -10.84
C LYS A 322 1.50 -18.53 -11.73
N LYS A 323 0.44 -17.92 -12.26
CA LYS A 323 0.55 -16.67 -13.05
C LYS A 323 1.23 -15.56 -12.23
N ALA A 324 0.88 -15.41 -10.95
CA ALA A 324 1.52 -14.42 -10.07
C ALA A 324 3.02 -14.67 -9.90
N VAL A 325 3.43 -15.92 -9.67
CA VAL A 325 4.85 -16.30 -9.53
C VAL A 325 5.60 -16.06 -10.83
N ASP A 326 5.05 -16.47 -11.98
CA ASP A 326 5.70 -16.29 -13.29
C ASP A 326 5.89 -14.80 -13.61
N LEU A 327 4.87 -13.97 -13.39
CA LEU A 327 4.96 -12.53 -13.58
C LEU A 327 5.95 -11.88 -12.60
N SER A 328 5.98 -12.34 -11.34
CA SER A 328 6.91 -11.83 -10.34
C SER A 328 8.38 -12.12 -10.70
N ARG A 329 8.65 -13.32 -11.23
CA ARG A 329 9.98 -13.70 -11.71
C ARG A 329 10.40 -12.83 -12.90
N ALA A 330 9.51 -12.64 -13.87
CA ALA A 330 9.79 -11.82 -15.04
C ALA A 330 10.03 -10.34 -14.72
N ALA A 331 9.33 -9.81 -13.71
CA ALA A 331 9.42 -8.41 -13.29
C ALA A 331 10.50 -8.14 -12.23
N GLY A 332 11.13 -9.16 -11.66
CA GLY A 332 12.02 -9.00 -10.49
C GLY A 332 11.28 -8.43 -9.28
N HIS A 333 10.08 -8.93 -9.00
CA HIS A 333 9.24 -8.41 -7.92
C HIS A 333 9.91 -8.61 -6.55
N PRO A 334 9.92 -7.60 -5.66
CA PRO A 334 10.59 -7.71 -4.37
C PRO A 334 10.04 -8.82 -3.46
N ASP A 335 8.74 -9.14 -3.58
CA ASP A 335 8.05 -10.13 -2.76
C ASP A 335 7.95 -11.50 -3.46
N GLN A 336 8.80 -11.79 -4.44
CA GLN A 336 8.79 -13.07 -5.18
C GLN A 336 8.81 -14.26 -4.24
N HIS A 337 9.62 -14.24 -3.20
CA HIS A 337 9.72 -15.30 -2.19
C HIS A 337 8.39 -15.54 -1.45
N VAL A 338 7.62 -14.49 -1.17
CA VAL A 338 6.30 -14.60 -0.54
C VAL A 338 5.31 -15.27 -1.48
N LEU A 339 5.27 -14.83 -2.75
CA LEU A 339 4.39 -15.40 -3.78
C LEU A 339 4.68 -16.90 -4.02
N MET A 340 5.95 -17.27 -4.01
CA MET A 340 6.39 -18.67 -4.10
C MET A 340 5.99 -19.48 -2.86
N GLY A 341 6.10 -18.90 -1.67
CA GLY A 341 5.62 -19.50 -0.43
C GLY A 341 4.12 -19.78 -0.45
N ASN A 342 3.32 -18.82 -0.95
CA ASN A 342 1.87 -18.99 -1.11
C ASN A 342 1.55 -20.12 -2.12
N MET A 343 2.26 -20.18 -3.25
CA MET A 343 2.09 -21.27 -4.22
C MET A 343 2.45 -22.63 -3.61
N ALA A 344 3.53 -22.70 -2.85
CA ALA A 344 3.94 -23.94 -2.17
C ALA A 344 2.87 -24.42 -1.18
N GLY A 345 2.22 -23.48 -0.44
CA GLY A 345 1.11 -23.79 0.45
C GLY A 345 -0.11 -24.37 -0.29
N ILE A 346 -0.48 -23.78 -1.42
CA ILE A 346 -1.59 -24.28 -2.26
C ILE A 346 -1.28 -25.69 -2.80
N LEU A 347 -0.05 -25.94 -3.26
CA LEU A 347 0.41 -27.26 -3.70
C LEU A 347 0.37 -28.27 -2.56
N LEU A 348 0.75 -27.88 -1.34
CA LEU A 348 0.65 -28.71 -0.15
C LEU A 348 -0.79 -29.13 0.15
N HIS A 349 -1.75 -28.19 0.05
CA HIS A 349 -3.17 -28.46 0.28
C HIS A 349 -3.76 -29.38 -0.79
N GLN A 350 -3.27 -29.29 -2.04
CA GLN A 350 -3.61 -30.21 -3.13
C GLN A 350 -2.96 -31.60 -2.99
N GLY A 351 -2.01 -31.77 -2.08
CA GLY A 351 -1.28 -33.05 -1.91
C GLY A 351 -0.06 -33.22 -2.81
N HIS A 352 0.35 -32.18 -3.54
CA HIS A 352 1.59 -32.16 -4.36
C HIS A 352 2.81 -31.90 -3.48
N LEU A 353 3.13 -32.86 -2.59
CA LEU A 353 4.13 -32.69 -1.53
C LEU A 353 5.52 -32.37 -2.07
N ASP A 354 5.99 -33.10 -3.08
CA ASP A 354 7.35 -32.92 -3.63
C ASP A 354 7.54 -31.56 -4.27
N GLU A 355 6.56 -31.10 -5.04
CA GLU A 355 6.57 -29.79 -5.68
C GLU A 355 6.52 -28.67 -4.61
N SER A 356 5.70 -28.85 -3.59
CA SER A 356 5.60 -27.94 -2.45
C SER A 356 6.94 -27.79 -1.73
N VAL A 357 7.62 -28.90 -1.41
CA VAL A 357 8.95 -28.88 -0.77
C VAL A 357 9.96 -28.14 -1.62
N HIS A 358 10.00 -28.44 -2.91
CA HIS A 358 10.93 -27.79 -3.83
C HIS A 358 10.74 -26.28 -3.83
N LEU A 359 9.50 -25.84 -3.96
CA LEU A 359 9.17 -24.42 -4.07
C LEU A 359 9.38 -23.66 -2.75
N TYR A 360 9.07 -24.31 -1.59
CA TYR A 360 9.40 -23.75 -0.28
C TYR A 360 10.91 -23.56 -0.08
N LYS A 361 11.74 -24.50 -0.53
CA LYS A 361 13.20 -24.38 -0.42
C LYS A 361 13.74 -23.24 -1.31
N GLU A 362 13.21 -23.09 -2.51
CA GLU A 362 13.55 -21.96 -3.40
C GLU A 362 13.13 -20.63 -2.76
N ALA A 363 11.90 -20.54 -2.25
CA ALA A 363 11.40 -19.37 -1.54
C ALA A 363 12.24 -19.03 -0.31
N LEU A 364 12.65 -20.04 0.47
CA LEU A 364 13.51 -19.88 1.65
C LEU A 364 14.85 -19.26 1.28
N THR A 365 15.46 -19.72 0.20
CA THR A 365 16.75 -19.19 -0.27
C THR A 365 16.63 -17.72 -0.63
N LEU A 366 15.56 -17.32 -1.32
CA LEU A 366 15.30 -15.93 -1.65
C LEU A 366 15.00 -15.08 -0.40
N ALA A 367 14.16 -15.57 0.52
CA ALA A 367 13.82 -14.87 1.75
C ALA A 367 15.06 -14.59 2.60
N LEU A 368 15.97 -15.57 2.72
CA LEU A 368 17.25 -15.41 3.41
C LEU A 368 18.15 -14.37 2.72
N SER A 369 18.19 -14.35 1.39
CA SER A 369 19.02 -13.42 0.61
C SER A 369 18.58 -11.96 0.75
N VAL A 370 17.27 -11.72 0.94
CA VAL A 370 16.73 -10.38 1.16
C VAL A 370 16.61 -9.99 2.64
N GLY A 371 16.91 -10.93 3.54
CA GLY A 371 16.86 -10.71 4.99
C GLY A 371 15.44 -10.58 5.55
N ASP A 372 14.44 -11.22 4.93
CA ASP A 372 13.05 -11.25 5.40
C ASP A 372 12.87 -12.39 6.41
N GLU A 373 13.23 -12.12 7.67
CA GLU A 373 13.15 -13.10 8.76
C GLU A 373 11.73 -13.63 8.99
N GLU A 374 10.73 -12.81 8.68
CA GLU A 374 9.33 -13.18 8.87
C GLU A 374 8.87 -14.19 7.81
N ALA A 375 9.20 -13.94 6.53
CA ALA A 375 8.95 -14.91 5.47
C ALA A 375 9.72 -16.21 5.71
N VAL A 376 10.95 -16.14 6.20
CA VAL A 376 11.74 -17.31 6.59
C VAL A 376 11.01 -18.16 7.63
N GLU A 377 10.48 -17.55 8.71
CA GLU A 377 9.75 -18.26 9.75
C GLU A 377 8.50 -18.96 9.20
N GLN A 378 7.75 -18.30 8.32
CA GLN A 378 6.54 -18.86 7.69
C GLN A 378 6.87 -20.03 6.75
N ILE A 379 7.87 -19.87 5.91
CA ILE A 379 8.30 -20.91 4.98
C ILE A 379 8.77 -22.14 5.74
N LEU A 380 9.53 -21.96 6.84
CA LEU A 380 9.95 -23.06 7.70
C LEU A 380 8.74 -23.75 8.39
N ALA A 381 7.71 -23.00 8.77
CA ALA A 381 6.47 -23.58 9.29
C ALA A 381 5.76 -24.42 8.22
N GLY A 382 5.70 -23.93 6.98
CA GLY A 382 5.15 -24.66 5.84
C GLY A 382 5.91 -25.97 5.57
N LEU A 383 7.24 -25.93 5.56
CA LEU A 383 8.08 -27.15 5.41
C LEU A 383 7.82 -28.19 6.50
N LYS A 384 7.67 -27.75 7.75
CA LYS A 384 7.30 -28.69 8.86
C LYS A 384 5.93 -29.32 8.65
N GLU A 385 4.99 -28.60 8.08
CA GLU A 385 3.66 -29.15 7.77
C GLU A 385 3.72 -30.17 6.63
N VAL A 386 4.55 -29.93 5.61
CA VAL A 386 4.80 -30.93 4.56
C VAL A 386 5.40 -32.21 5.18
N ASP A 387 6.43 -32.08 6.01
CA ASP A 387 7.06 -33.23 6.68
C ASP A 387 6.05 -34.02 7.52
N LYS A 388 5.15 -33.32 8.22
CA LYS A 388 4.07 -33.96 8.99
C LYS A 388 3.13 -34.77 8.10
N LYS A 389 2.64 -34.17 6.99
CA LYS A 389 1.75 -34.85 6.04
C LYS A 389 2.43 -36.01 5.32
N SER A 390 3.72 -35.89 5.03
CA SER A 390 4.52 -36.99 4.42
C SER A 390 4.68 -38.17 5.33
N ASN A 391 4.72 -37.94 6.65
CA ASN A 391 4.91 -39.01 7.68
C ASN A 391 3.59 -39.52 8.26
N GLU A 392 2.42 -38.96 7.89
CA GLU A 392 1.13 -39.51 8.28
C GLU A 392 0.94 -40.87 7.56
N PRO A 393 0.67 -42.00 8.29
CA PRO A 393 0.47 -43.27 7.65
C PRO A 393 -0.71 -43.18 6.68
N LYS A 394 -0.54 -43.75 5.49
CA LYS A 394 -1.58 -43.83 4.43
C LYS A 394 -2.74 -44.80 4.81
N GLU A 395 -3.05 -44.90 6.09
CA GLU A 395 -4.14 -45.71 6.62
C GLU A 395 -5.39 -44.82 6.69
N ALA A 396 -6.21 -44.92 5.70
CA ALA A 396 -7.67 -44.75 5.62
C ALA A 396 -8.14 -44.13 4.30
N GLN A 397 -7.77 -44.78 3.19
CA GLN A 397 -8.48 -44.60 1.92
C GLN A 397 -8.74 -46.00 1.33
N GLU A 398 -9.59 -46.76 2.01
CA GLU A 398 -10.39 -47.86 1.44
C GLU A 398 -11.86 -47.64 1.74
#